data_739bfcfd5d71bf7576f1c1cb8a9a3a19
#
_entry.id   739bfcfd5d71bf7576f1c1cb8a9a3a19
#
_cell.length_a   1.000
_cell.length_b   1.000
_cell.length_c   1.000
_cell.angle_alpha   90.00
_cell.angle_beta   90.00
_cell.angle_gamma   90.00
#
_symmetry.space_group_name_H-M   'P 1'
#
loop_
_entity.id
_entity.type
_entity.pdbx_description
1 polymer ?
#
loop_
_entity_poly.entity_id
_entity_poly.type
_entity_poly.pdbx_seq_one_letter_code
_entity_poly.pdbx_strand_id
1 'polypeptide(L)'
;VFTVLFASFLFSQTACVGNSKLLTPLGFDLAVIDVPCADVVDSLIEDLNKRNIPSEWISEEEGILAVGPVMEGSGGVYSKIQHNYELSITCTNELSTSITGRVALEGLNADNKWVPITDVQTVENVALKFLRSLDL
;
A
#
# COMPACT_ATOMS: atom_id res chain seq x y z
N VAL A 1 -11.11 -28.77 17.06
CA VAL A 1 -10.74 -28.50 17.16
C VAL A 1 -10.48 -27.75 17.27
N PHE A 2 -10.50 -27.72 16.95
CA PHE A 2 -10.11 -27.05 16.98
C PHE A 2 -9.93 -26.07 16.81
N THR A 3 -9.95 -25.89 16.64
CA THR A 3 -9.68 -25.01 16.49
C THR A 3 -9.55 -24.04 16.39
N VAL A 4 -9.58 -24.11 16.34
CA VAL A 4 -9.32 -23.21 16.26
C VAL A 4 -9.21 -22.31 16.19
N LEU A 5 -9.35 -22.38 16.08
CA LEU A 5 -9.16 -21.66 16.09
C LEU A 5 -9.00 -20.80 16.06
N PHE A 6 -8.96 -20.81 15.91
CA PHE A 6 -8.68 -20.04 15.95
C PHE A 6 -8.58 -19.12 15.82
N ALA A 7 -8.62 -19.09 15.74
CA ALA A 7 -8.37 -18.22 15.68
C ALA A 7 -8.24 -17.46 15.57
N SER A 8 -8.28 -17.69 15.51
CA SER A 8 -7.97 -16.99 15.43
C SER A 8 -7.85 -16.26 15.24
N PHE A 9 -7.78 -16.36 14.87
CA PHE A 9 -7.45 -15.75 14.77
C PHE A 9 -7.45 -14.99 14.68
N LEU A 10 -7.58 -15.13 14.46
CA LEU A 10 -7.39 -14.42 14.43
C LEU A 10 -7.29 -13.65 14.53
N PHE A 11 -7.10 -13.67 14.37
CA PHE A 11 -6.75 -12.87 14.50
C PHE A 11 -6.63 -12.05 14.45
N SER A 12 -6.71 -12.18 14.31
CA SER A 12 -6.45 -11.33 14.19
C SER A 12 -6.39 -10.63 14.01
N GLN A 13 -6.44 -10.72 13.90
CA GLN A 13 -6.31 -9.96 13.72
C GLN A 13 -6.25 -9.09 13.61
N THR A 14 -6.22 -9.31 13.52
CA THR A 14 -6.13 -8.44 13.32
C THR A 14 -6.29 -7.71 13.17
N ALA A 15 -6.17 -7.70 13.11
CA ALA A 15 -6.27 -6.92 12.79
C ALA A 15 -6.43 -6.21 12.76
N CYS A 16 -6.57 -6.14 12.74
CA CYS A 16 -6.64 -5.48 12.59
C CYS A 16 -6.37 -4.70 12.57
N VAL A 17 -6.20 -4.82 13.10
CA VAL A 17 -5.54 -3.90 12.95
C VAL A 17 -5.51 -2.76 12.02
N GLY A 18 -4.65 -2.34 11.38
CA GLY A 18 -4.79 -1.33 10.36
C GLY A 18 -6.08 -1.38 9.60
N ASN A 19 -6.78 -2.45 9.79
CA ASN A 19 -8.07 -2.63 9.15
C ASN A 19 -9.10 -1.58 9.57
N SER A 20 -8.82 -0.83 10.62
CA SER A 20 -9.67 0.27 11.00
C SER A 20 -9.56 1.46 10.05
N LYS A 21 -8.57 1.46 9.17
CA LYS A 21 -8.38 2.54 8.23
C LYS A 21 -9.22 2.34 6.99
N LEU A 22 -9.73 3.46 6.47
CA LEU A 22 -10.47 3.42 5.22
C LEU A 22 -9.49 3.32 4.07
N LEU A 23 -9.56 2.21 3.34
CA LEU A 23 -8.74 1.98 2.17
C LEU A 23 -9.53 2.35 0.93
N THR A 24 -9.06 3.31 0.17
CA THR A 24 -9.68 3.78 -1.05
C THR A 24 -9.09 3.02 -2.23
N PRO A 25 -9.92 2.36 -3.04
CA PRO A 25 -9.41 1.70 -4.25
C PRO A 25 -8.79 2.72 -5.18
N LEU A 26 -7.67 2.35 -5.79
CA LEU A 26 -7.03 3.18 -6.80
C LEU A 26 -7.63 2.86 -8.16
N GLY A 27 -7.99 3.92 -8.89
CA GLY A 27 -8.67 3.78 -10.17
C GLY A 27 -7.75 3.57 -11.35
N PHE A 28 -6.59 2.96 -11.13
CA PHE A 28 -5.63 2.75 -12.20
C PHE A 28 -4.89 1.45 -12.01
N ASP A 29 -4.24 1.01 -13.08
CA ASP A 29 -3.44 -0.20 -13.15
C ASP A 29 -2.05 0.21 -13.61
N LEU A 30 -1.04 -0.06 -12.79
CA LEU A 30 0.34 0.15 -13.16
C LEU A 30 0.84 -1.10 -13.86
N ALA A 31 1.02 -1.03 -15.17
CA ALA A 31 1.41 -2.18 -15.97
C ALA A 31 2.91 -2.11 -16.28
N VAL A 32 3.60 -3.23 -16.11
CA VAL A 32 5.01 -3.39 -16.49
C VAL A 32 5.06 -4.54 -17.48
N ILE A 33 5.58 -4.27 -18.69
CA ILE A 33 5.65 -5.26 -19.76
C ILE A 33 7.10 -5.45 -20.18
N ASP A 34 7.37 -6.62 -20.79
CA ASP A 34 8.70 -6.99 -21.30
C ASP A 34 9.75 -7.14 -20.20
N VAL A 35 9.31 -7.34 -18.96
CA VAL A 35 10.18 -7.62 -17.82
C VAL A 35 9.61 -8.83 -17.09
N PRO A 36 10.46 -9.80 -16.71
CA PRO A 36 9.97 -10.95 -15.95
C PRO A 36 9.29 -10.50 -14.67
N CYS A 37 8.16 -11.10 -14.35
CA CYS A 37 7.35 -10.71 -13.19
C CYS A 37 8.15 -10.79 -11.88
N ALA A 38 8.97 -11.82 -11.73
CA ALA A 38 9.82 -11.95 -10.54
C ALA A 38 10.77 -10.76 -10.40
N ASP A 39 11.29 -10.24 -11.51
CA ASP A 39 12.19 -9.10 -11.50
C ASP A 39 11.45 -7.82 -11.12
N VAL A 40 10.19 -7.68 -11.53
CA VAL A 40 9.36 -6.53 -11.14
C VAL A 40 9.17 -6.52 -9.64
N VAL A 41 8.83 -7.67 -9.07
CA VAL A 41 8.63 -7.78 -7.61
C VAL A 41 9.92 -7.48 -6.86
N ASP A 42 11.04 -8.05 -7.32
CA ASP A 42 12.34 -7.80 -6.68
C ASP A 42 12.72 -6.32 -6.75
N SER A 43 12.50 -5.68 -7.89
CA SER A 43 12.79 -4.25 -8.06
C SER A 43 11.91 -3.39 -7.15
N LEU A 44 10.65 -3.74 -7.01
CA LEU A 44 9.72 -3.03 -6.13
C LEU A 44 10.22 -3.10 -4.69
N ILE A 45 10.51 -4.30 -4.20
CA ILE A 45 10.95 -4.50 -2.82
C ILE A 45 12.30 -3.80 -2.58
N GLU A 46 13.20 -3.87 -3.55
CA GLU A 46 14.50 -3.22 -3.44
C GLU A 46 14.35 -1.70 -3.37
N ASP A 47 13.50 -1.12 -4.21
CA ASP A 47 13.29 0.33 -4.22
C ASP A 47 12.67 0.80 -2.91
N LEU A 48 11.69 0.06 -2.38
CA LEU A 48 11.09 0.38 -1.10
C LEU A 48 12.13 0.34 0.02
N ASN A 49 12.99 -0.67 0.01
CA ASN A 49 14.07 -0.79 1.01
C ASN A 49 15.04 0.38 0.92
N LYS A 50 15.40 0.80 -0.29
CA LYS A 50 16.29 1.95 -0.49
C LYS A 50 15.71 3.23 0.07
N ARG A 51 14.40 3.37 0.03
CA ARG A 51 13.70 4.56 0.52
C ARG A 51 13.34 4.44 2.00
N ASN A 52 13.70 3.32 2.66
CA ASN A 52 13.33 3.04 4.04
C ASN A 52 11.82 3.03 4.24
N ILE A 53 11.09 2.54 3.25
CA ILE A 53 9.63 2.38 3.34
C ILE A 53 9.35 0.94 3.74
N PRO A 54 8.68 0.71 4.87
CA PRO A 54 8.37 -0.66 5.29
C PRO A 54 7.43 -1.35 4.31
N SER A 55 7.64 -2.63 4.11
CA SER A 55 6.73 -3.45 3.32
C SER A 55 6.68 -4.84 3.91
N GLU A 56 5.51 -5.47 3.78
CA GLU A 56 5.28 -6.79 4.33
C GLU A 56 4.23 -7.51 3.49
N TRP A 57 4.49 -8.77 3.17
CA TRP A 57 3.50 -9.57 2.45
C TRP A 57 2.31 -9.85 3.36
N ILE A 58 1.12 -9.46 2.90
CA ILE A 58 -0.14 -9.91 3.50
C ILE A 58 -0.38 -11.34 3.04
N SER A 59 -0.19 -11.58 1.74
CA SER A 59 -0.25 -12.91 1.16
C SER A 59 0.70 -12.95 -0.03
N GLU A 60 1.84 -13.57 0.17
CA GLU A 60 2.81 -13.69 -0.93
C GLU A 60 2.23 -14.53 -2.06
N GLU A 61 1.47 -15.56 -1.71
CA GLU A 61 0.85 -16.44 -2.70
C GLU A 61 -0.13 -15.68 -3.58
N GLU A 62 -0.92 -14.78 -3.00
CA GLU A 62 -1.89 -14.00 -3.75
C GLU A 62 -1.31 -12.71 -4.30
N GLY A 63 -0.06 -12.41 -3.97
CA GLY A 63 0.59 -11.20 -4.45
C GLY A 63 0.11 -9.92 -3.78
N ILE A 64 -0.30 -9.99 -2.51
CA ILE A 64 -0.80 -8.83 -1.78
C ILE A 64 0.27 -8.32 -0.82
N LEU A 65 0.73 -7.11 -1.06
CA LEU A 65 1.83 -6.49 -0.32
C LEU A 65 1.32 -5.24 0.40
N ALA A 66 1.57 -5.18 1.70
CA ALA A 66 1.33 -3.97 2.48
C ALA A 66 2.56 -3.08 2.40
N VAL A 67 2.38 -1.80 2.09
CA VAL A 67 3.46 -0.84 1.93
C VAL A 67 3.17 0.38 2.76
N GLY A 68 4.13 0.80 3.57
CA GLY A 68 4.02 2.02 4.35
C GLY A 68 4.31 1.83 5.83
N PRO A 69 4.26 2.92 6.61
CA PRO A 69 3.81 4.25 6.16
C PRO A 69 4.83 4.95 5.27
N VAL A 70 4.33 5.66 4.27
CA VAL A 70 5.12 6.56 3.45
C VAL A 70 4.87 7.97 3.99
N MET A 71 5.93 8.64 4.42
CA MET A 71 5.80 9.95 5.06
C MET A 71 6.04 11.04 4.04
N GLU A 72 5.14 12.02 4.03
CA GLU A 72 5.27 13.21 3.23
C GLU A 72 5.43 14.42 4.16
N GLY A 73 5.85 15.55 3.59
CA GLY A 73 5.87 16.79 4.34
C GLY A 73 4.47 17.37 4.51
N SER A 74 4.41 18.65 4.83
CA SER A 74 3.13 19.31 5.02
C SER A 74 2.31 19.36 3.74
N GLY A 75 1.00 19.36 3.90
CA GLY A 75 0.07 19.47 2.78
C GLY A 75 -1.23 20.10 3.23
N GLY A 76 -1.60 21.24 2.63
CA GLY A 76 -2.81 21.94 2.99
C GLY A 76 -2.80 22.34 4.45
N VAL A 77 -3.81 21.87 5.20
CA VAL A 77 -3.94 22.20 6.63
C VAL A 77 -3.17 21.23 7.53
N TYR A 78 -2.50 20.24 6.93
CA TYR A 78 -1.81 19.20 7.69
C TYR A 78 -0.33 19.50 7.78
N SER A 79 0.26 19.29 8.97
CA SER A 79 1.69 19.46 9.16
C SER A 79 2.49 18.30 8.59
N LYS A 80 1.88 17.12 8.52
CA LYS A 80 2.47 15.91 7.92
C LYS A 80 1.37 15.09 7.28
N ILE A 81 1.74 14.33 6.27
CA ILE A 81 0.84 13.39 5.63
C ILE A 81 1.53 12.03 5.60
N GLN A 82 0.78 10.98 5.89
CA GLN A 82 1.27 9.62 5.73
C GLN A 82 0.29 8.84 4.89
N HIS A 83 0.82 7.93 4.08
CA HIS A 83 -0.03 7.05 3.28
C HIS A 83 0.45 5.61 3.39
N ASN A 84 -0.53 4.71 3.40
CA ASN A 84 -0.31 3.28 3.50
C ASN A 84 -1.06 2.62 2.35
N TYR A 85 -0.46 1.58 1.81
CA TYR A 85 -0.98 0.90 0.62
C TYR A 85 -1.17 -0.57 0.88
N GLU A 86 -2.14 -1.13 0.16
CA GLU A 86 -2.29 -2.55 -0.01
C GLU A 86 -2.25 -2.78 -1.51
N LEU A 87 -1.13 -3.30 -2.00
CA LEU A 87 -0.89 -3.47 -3.43
C LEU A 87 -1.19 -4.90 -3.83
N SER A 88 -1.89 -5.07 -4.96
CA SER A 88 -2.16 -6.37 -5.56
C SER A 88 -1.29 -6.50 -6.80
N ILE A 89 -0.38 -7.44 -6.79
CA ILE A 89 0.58 -7.66 -7.86
C ILE A 89 0.18 -8.93 -8.58
N THR A 90 -0.18 -8.81 -9.85
CA THR A 90 -0.65 -9.93 -10.66
C THR A 90 0.27 -10.13 -11.85
N CYS A 91 0.83 -11.34 -11.98
CA CYS A 91 1.59 -11.72 -13.17
C CYS A 91 0.61 -12.28 -14.17
N THR A 92 0.25 -11.49 -15.19
CA THR A 92 -0.68 -11.96 -16.21
C THR A 92 -0.03 -12.96 -17.15
N ASN A 93 1.29 -12.83 -17.33
CA ASN A 93 2.14 -13.85 -17.95
C ASN A 93 3.58 -13.58 -17.52
N GLU A 94 4.55 -14.33 -18.03
CA GLU A 94 5.93 -14.23 -17.59
C GLU A 94 6.52 -12.82 -17.75
N LEU A 95 6.07 -12.07 -18.75
CA LEU A 95 6.62 -10.77 -19.09
C LEU A 95 5.59 -9.65 -18.96
N SER A 96 4.58 -9.84 -18.12
CA SER A 96 3.55 -8.82 -17.95
C SER A 96 3.04 -8.83 -16.52
N THR A 97 3.18 -7.71 -15.84
CA THR A 97 2.77 -7.54 -14.44
C THR A 97 1.79 -6.39 -14.33
N SER A 98 0.75 -6.59 -13.56
CA SER A 98 -0.25 -5.57 -13.25
C SER A 98 -0.21 -5.31 -11.76
N ILE A 99 -0.12 -4.03 -11.38
CA ILE A 99 -0.14 -3.62 -9.97
C ILE A 99 -1.31 -2.69 -9.77
N THR A 100 -2.25 -3.12 -8.96
CA THR A 100 -3.38 -2.31 -8.52
C THR A 100 -3.33 -2.20 -7.02
N GLY A 101 -4.26 -1.46 -6.42
CA GLY A 101 -4.23 -1.41 -4.98
C GLY A 101 -5.22 -0.46 -4.36
N ARG A 102 -5.06 -0.30 -3.06
CA ARG A 102 -5.86 0.59 -2.24
C ARG A 102 -4.93 1.41 -1.37
N VAL A 103 -5.37 2.60 -0.98
CA VAL A 103 -4.56 3.52 -0.19
C VAL A 103 -5.37 4.08 0.96
N ALA A 104 -4.71 4.26 2.10
CA ALA A 104 -5.23 5.03 3.23
C ALA A 104 -4.33 6.24 3.40
N LEU A 105 -4.90 7.42 3.26
CA LEU A 105 -4.17 8.69 3.40
C LEU A 105 -4.62 9.37 4.69
N GLU A 106 -3.66 9.79 5.49
CA GLU A 106 -3.93 10.46 6.76
C GLU A 106 -3.09 11.71 6.88
N GLY A 107 -3.65 12.73 7.53
CA GLY A 107 -2.96 13.97 7.80
C GLY A 107 -2.89 14.25 9.29
N LEU A 108 -1.77 14.84 9.72
CA LEU A 108 -1.61 15.25 11.11
C LEU A 108 -2.18 16.66 11.27
N ASN A 109 -3.26 16.78 12.04
CA ASN A 109 -3.95 18.05 12.19
C ASN A 109 -3.31 18.95 13.26
N ALA A 110 -3.91 20.12 13.49
CA ALA A 110 -3.38 21.09 14.44
C ALA A 110 -3.37 20.57 15.89
N ASP A 111 -4.20 19.57 16.19
CA ASP A 111 -4.26 18.95 17.53
C ASP A 111 -3.30 17.78 17.64
N ASN A 112 -2.38 17.60 16.69
CA ASN A 112 -1.42 16.50 16.64
C ASN A 112 -2.09 15.12 16.58
N LYS A 113 -3.21 15.04 15.87
CA LYS A 113 -3.91 13.78 15.65
C LYS A 113 -3.93 13.44 14.19
N TRP A 114 -3.73 12.16 13.90
CA TRP A 114 -3.85 11.64 12.55
C TRP A 114 -5.33 11.49 12.20
N VAL A 115 -5.75 12.14 11.15
CA VAL A 115 -7.13 12.07 10.68
C VAL A 115 -7.16 11.63 9.22
N PRO A 116 -8.19 10.85 8.83
CA PRO A 116 -8.28 10.40 7.44
C PRO A 116 -8.47 11.57 6.48
N ILE A 117 -7.80 11.47 5.34
CA ILE A 117 -8.02 12.39 4.22
C ILE A 117 -8.82 11.59 3.20
N THR A 118 -10.06 12.04 2.97
CA THR A 118 -11.00 11.28 2.14
C THR A 118 -11.36 11.97 0.83
N ASP A 119 -10.79 13.14 0.56
CA ASP A 119 -11.00 13.81 -0.72
C ASP A 119 -10.38 12.96 -1.82
N VAL A 120 -11.21 12.43 -2.70
CA VAL A 120 -10.81 11.44 -3.70
C VAL A 120 -9.67 11.98 -4.58
N GLN A 121 -9.78 13.23 -5.00
CA GLN A 121 -8.77 13.80 -5.89
C GLN A 121 -7.42 13.95 -5.19
N THR A 122 -7.43 14.39 -3.93
CA THR A 122 -6.19 14.50 -3.15
C THR A 122 -5.57 13.12 -2.95
N VAL A 123 -6.39 12.13 -2.60
CA VAL A 123 -5.93 10.75 -2.39
C VAL A 123 -5.29 10.22 -3.67
N GLU A 124 -5.97 10.36 -4.81
CA GLU A 124 -5.45 9.88 -6.08
C GLU A 124 -4.17 10.58 -6.48
N ASN A 125 -4.10 11.91 -6.31
CA ASN A 125 -2.91 12.64 -6.70
C ASN A 125 -1.68 12.22 -5.91
N VAL A 126 -1.83 12.07 -4.58
CA VAL A 126 -0.72 11.65 -3.73
C VAL A 126 -0.30 10.23 -4.06
N ALA A 127 -1.27 9.32 -4.20
CA ALA A 127 -0.98 7.92 -4.47
C ALA A 127 -0.34 7.72 -5.82
N LEU A 128 -0.87 8.37 -6.87
CA LEU A 128 -0.31 8.25 -8.22
C LEU A 128 1.11 8.78 -8.28
N LYS A 129 1.36 9.91 -7.63
CA LYS A 129 2.70 10.48 -7.60
C LYS A 129 3.69 9.50 -6.98
N PHE A 130 3.31 8.88 -5.86
CA PHE A 130 4.16 7.91 -5.21
C PHE A 130 4.40 6.68 -6.09
N LEU A 131 3.32 6.08 -6.59
CA LEU A 131 3.42 4.83 -7.34
C LEU A 131 4.18 5.01 -8.65
N ARG A 132 4.02 6.16 -9.31
CA ARG A 132 4.76 6.45 -10.53
C ARG A 132 6.24 6.71 -10.26
N SER A 133 6.60 7.01 -9.01
CA SER A 133 7.99 7.24 -8.64
C SER A 133 8.75 5.94 -8.40
N LEU A 134 8.05 4.81 -8.30
CA LEU A 134 8.69 3.52 -8.05
C LEU A 134 9.51 3.09 -9.25
N ASP A 135 10.68 2.54 -8.97
CA ASP A 135 11.62 2.07 -9.99
C ASP A 135 11.34 0.60 -10.25
N LEU A 136 10.57 0.33 -11.28
CA LEU A 136 10.19 -1.03 -11.68
C LEU A 136 10.81 -1.39 -13.05
#